data_09b481d543377566f47e5016cad7e83b
#
_entry.id   09b481d543377566f47e5016cad7e83b
#
_cell.length_a   1.000
_cell.length_b   1.000
_cell.length_c   1.000
_cell.angle_alpha   90.00
_cell.angle_beta   90.00
_cell.angle_gamma   90.00
#
_symmetry.space_group_name_H-M   'P 1'
#
loop_
_entity.id
_entity.type
_entity.pdbx_description
1 polymer ?
#
loop_
_entity_poly.entity_id
_entity_poly.type
_entity_poly.pdbx_seq_one_letter_code
_entity_poly.pdbx_strand_id
1 'polypeptide(L)'
;MVDERRPEEPDRRVPEWVRATFWGDHPDSLAPYVPTPLNIIREMLTLAGAGPGDVVYDLGCGDGRVLFTTVDEFNVSRAVGYDLDQEMVEAVEKRIRDAGMVGRIAAIQGNFMEADLTPATVVTLYLTTSGNAKLRPKLEVDLKSGARVVSHDFPVHGWVTDRPDGTPHTMGSHKMFLYRIPGAYTKETKVKRPTRMMGGGGSATCSQE
;
A
#
# COMPACT_ATOMS: atom_id res chain seq x y z
N MET A 1 34.50 24.03 -0.68
CA MET A 1 33.76 24.00 0.59
C MET A 1 32.52 23.21 0.33
N VAL A 2 32.51 21.91 0.67
CA VAL A 2 31.38 20.99 0.44
C VAL A 2 30.50 21.13 1.67
N ASP A 3 29.25 21.58 1.49
CA ASP A 3 28.24 21.70 2.52
C ASP A 3 27.86 20.27 2.99
N GLU A 4 28.44 19.84 4.11
CA GLU A 4 28.03 18.64 4.83
C GLU A 4 26.68 18.90 5.47
N ARG A 5 25.60 18.69 4.71
CA ARG A 5 24.26 18.62 5.28
C ARG A 5 24.23 17.45 6.27
N ARG A 6 24.12 17.78 7.56
CA ARG A 6 23.84 16.80 8.61
C ARG A 6 22.63 15.97 8.17
N PRO A 7 22.69 14.64 8.31
CA PRO A 7 21.50 13.83 8.12
C PRO A 7 20.41 14.36 9.06
N GLU A 8 19.18 14.54 8.52
CA GLU A 8 18.03 14.94 9.33
C GLU A 8 17.92 14.02 10.54
N GLU A 9 17.78 14.62 11.75
CA GLU A 9 17.60 13.83 12.97
C GLU A 9 16.41 12.88 12.77
N PRO A 10 16.57 11.58 13.07
CA PRO A 10 15.49 10.62 12.91
C PRO A 10 14.28 11.04 13.75
N ASP A 11 13.10 10.98 13.16
CA ASP A 11 11.84 11.32 13.82
C ASP A 11 11.74 10.64 15.18
N ARG A 12 11.77 11.43 16.27
CA ARG A 12 11.75 10.95 17.66
C ARG A 12 10.48 10.17 18.03
N ARG A 13 9.48 10.15 17.14
CA ARG A 13 8.26 9.37 17.30
C ARG A 13 8.43 7.89 16.97
N VAL A 14 9.53 7.52 16.31
CA VAL A 14 9.84 6.13 16.02
C VAL A 14 10.51 5.50 17.24
N PRO A 15 9.94 4.49 17.87
CA PRO A 15 10.53 3.80 19.02
C PRO A 15 11.96 3.31 18.71
N GLU A 16 12.82 3.30 19.73
CA GLU A 16 14.24 2.93 19.57
C GLU A 16 14.42 1.50 19.06
N TRP A 17 13.50 0.59 19.43
CA TRP A 17 13.48 -0.80 18.95
C TRP A 17 13.17 -0.90 17.45
N VAL A 18 12.34 0.00 16.90
CA VAL A 18 12.08 0.09 15.46
C VAL A 18 13.37 0.43 14.70
N ARG A 19 14.29 1.20 15.32
CA ARG A 19 15.58 1.54 14.71
C ARG A 19 16.57 0.38 14.74
N ALA A 20 16.44 -0.55 15.68
CA ALA A 20 17.33 -1.71 15.81
C ALA A 20 16.95 -2.86 14.87
N THR A 21 15.68 -2.93 14.42
CA THR A 21 15.14 -4.04 13.61
C THR A 21 15.32 -3.83 12.10
N PHE A 22 16.09 -2.83 11.69
CA PHE A 22 16.21 -2.33 10.30
C PHE A 22 16.63 -3.33 9.23
N TRP A 23 17.08 -4.52 9.60
CA TRP A 23 17.63 -5.52 8.70
C TRP A 23 17.10 -6.91 9.04
N GLY A 24 15.82 -7.00 9.40
CA GLY A 24 15.17 -8.29 9.56
C GLY A 24 15.11 -9.00 8.21
N ASP A 25 15.92 -10.05 8.06
CA ASP A 25 15.95 -10.91 6.88
C ASP A 25 14.71 -11.82 6.81
N HIS A 26 13.50 -11.23 6.82
CA HIS A 26 12.32 -12.05 6.56
C HIS A 26 12.35 -12.45 5.09
N PRO A 27 12.29 -13.74 4.75
CA PRO A 27 12.47 -14.25 3.38
C PRO A 27 11.44 -13.69 2.40
N ASP A 28 10.28 -13.25 2.88
CA ASP A 28 9.22 -12.64 2.07
C ASP A 28 9.29 -11.11 2.03
N SER A 29 10.28 -10.49 2.68
CA SER A 29 10.43 -9.04 2.66
C SER A 29 10.71 -8.53 1.24
N LEU A 30 9.96 -7.51 0.81
CA LEU A 30 10.12 -6.86 -0.50
C LEU A 30 10.84 -5.52 -0.41
N ALA A 31 11.07 -4.99 0.79
CA ALA A 31 11.78 -3.75 1.05
C ALA A 31 12.25 -3.69 2.51
N PRO A 32 13.38 -2.98 2.81
CA PRO A 32 13.72 -2.63 4.17
C PRO A 32 12.71 -1.62 4.72
N TYR A 33 12.59 -1.55 6.07
CA TYR A 33 11.80 -0.49 6.68
C TYR A 33 12.51 0.86 6.53
N VAL A 34 11.89 1.78 5.81
CA VAL A 34 12.30 3.18 5.69
C VAL A 34 11.06 4.06 5.86
N PRO A 35 10.99 4.86 6.92
CA PRO A 35 9.78 5.64 7.17
C PRO A 35 9.60 6.77 6.16
N THR A 36 8.46 6.82 5.49
CA THR A 36 8.10 7.92 4.58
C THR A 36 7.88 9.22 5.37
N PRO A 37 8.47 10.36 5.00
CA PRO A 37 8.21 11.64 5.64
C PRO A 37 6.73 12.04 5.55
N LEU A 38 6.19 12.68 6.60
CA LEU A 38 4.75 13.02 6.66
C LEU A 38 4.29 13.95 5.54
N ASN A 39 5.14 14.90 5.12
CA ASN A 39 4.83 15.77 3.99
C ASN A 39 4.74 15.00 2.67
N ILE A 40 5.54 13.96 2.47
CA ILE A 40 5.47 13.08 1.31
C ILE A 40 4.19 12.23 1.35
N ILE A 41 3.82 11.69 2.52
CA ILE A 41 2.55 10.97 2.69
C ILE A 41 1.36 11.85 2.30
N ARG A 42 1.33 13.10 2.78
CA ARG A 42 0.26 14.06 2.42
C ARG A 42 0.20 14.30 0.92
N GLU A 43 1.36 14.46 0.28
CA GLU A 43 1.41 14.66 -1.17
C GLU A 43 0.94 13.40 -1.91
N MET A 44 1.37 12.19 -1.51
CA MET A 44 0.92 10.93 -2.10
C MET A 44 -0.60 10.80 -2.04
N LEU A 45 -1.19 11.08 -0.88
CA LEU A 45 -2.65 11.00 -0.67
C LEU A 45 -3.40 12.09 -1.45
N THR A 46 -2.84 13.29 -1.53
CA THR A 46 -3.39 14.39 -2.34
C THR A 46 -3.38 14.03 -3.83
N LEU A 47 -2.27 13.52 -4.36
CA LEU A 47 -2.16 13.07 -5.75
C LEU A 47 -3.16 11.94 -6.06
N ALA A 48 -3.33 11.01 -5.12
CA ALA A 48 -4.34 9.96 -5.25
C ALA A 48 -5.77 10.51 -5.21
N GLY A 49 -5.97 11.74 -4.72
CA GLY A 49 -7.29 12.28 -4.44
C GLY A 49 -8.01 11.46 -3.37
N ALA A 50 -7.27 11.03 -2.33
CA ALA A 50 -7.85 10.27 -1.23
C ALA A 50 -8.85 11.13 -0.45
N GLY A 51 -9.95 10.53 0.00
CA GLY A 51 -10.99 11.25 0.71
C GLY A 51 -12.13 10.38 1.22
N PRO A 52 -13.24 10.99 1.66
CA PRO A 52 -14.41 10.26 2.14
C PRO A 52 -14.90 9.24 1.13
N GLY A 53 -15.19 8.02 1.60
CA GLY A 53 -15.59 6.89 0.76
C GLY A 53 -14.44 6.00 0.31
N ASP A 54 -13.19 6.43 0.41
CA ASP A 54 -12.04 5.61 0.07
C ASP A 54 -11.71 4.57 1.14
N VAL A 55 -11.19 3.45 0.67
CA VAL A 55 -10.53 2.41 1.47
C VAL A 55 -9.07 2.36 1.04
N VAL A 56 -8.18 2.82 1.92
CA VAL A 56 -6.75 2.92 1.65
C VAL A 56 -6.02 1.69 2.18
N TYR A 57 -5.20 1.07 1.34
CA TYR A 57 -4.32 -0.02 1.72
C TYR A 57 -2.86 0.44 1.67
N ASP A 58 -2.12 0.24 2.77
CA ASP A 58 -0.68 0.52 2.86
C ASP A 58 0.08 -0.80 2.97
N LEU A 59 0.87 -1.13 1.94
CA LEU A 59 1.54 -2.42 1.83
C LEU A 59 2.99 -2.30 2.28
N GLY A 60 3.26 -2.76 3.51
CA GLY A 60 4.45 -2.48 4.29
C GLY A 60 4.22 -1.26 5.18
N CYS A 61 3.23 -1.34 6.09
CA CYS A 61 2.74 -0.15 6.79
C CYS A 61 3.65 0.33 7.93
N GLY A 62 4.64 -0.48 8.34
CA GLY A 62 5.60 -0.13 9.37
C GLY A 62 4.95 0.42 10.64
N ASP A 63 5.30 1.63 11.05
CA ASP A 63 4.77 2.30 12.25
C ASP A 63 3.34 2.88 12.08
N GLY A 64 2.70 2.61 10.96
CA GLY A 64 1.32 2.99 10.67
C GLY A 64 1.12 4.48 10.36
N ARG A 65 2.19 5.27 10.16
CA ARG A 65 2.07 6.72 9.92
C ARG A 65 1.16 7.06 8.74
N VAL A 66 1.19 6.26 7.66
CA VAL A 66 0.31 6.42 6.51
C VAL A 66 -1.15 6.21 6.93
N LEU A 67 -1.43 5.15 7.69
CA LEU A 67 -2.79 4.79 8.12
C LEU A 67 -3.43 5.93 8.94
N PHE A 68 -2.70 6.44 9.94
CA PHE A 68 -3.19 7.53 10.78
C PHE A 68 -3.34 8.82 9.99
N THR A 69 -2.36 9.23 9.19
CA THR A 69 -2.46 10.43 8.34
C THR A 69 -3.68 10.35 7.42
N THR A 70 -3.94 9.19 6.84
CA THR A 70 -5.04 8.95 5.91
C THR A 70 -6.40 9.16 6.57
N VAL A 71 -6.57 8.69 7.81
CA VAL A 71 -7.84 8.83 8.56
C VAL A 71 -7.99 10.22 9.16
N ASP A 72 -6.92 10.77 9.75
CA ASP A 72 -6.96 12.04 10.49
C ASP A 72 -7.08 13.24 9.56
N GLU A 73 -6.34 13.26 8.47
CA GLU A 73 -6.22 14.43 7.61
C GLU A 73 -7.06 14.33 6.32
N PHE A 74 -7.30 13.12 5.80
CA PHE A 74 -8.05 12.91 4.55
C PHE A 74 -9.45 12.35 4.78
N ASN A 75 -9.78 12.00 6.04
CA ASN A 75 -11.10 11.51 6.43
C ASN A 75 -11.62 10.35 5.57
N VAL A 76 -10.72 9.43 5.18
CA VAL A 76 -11.13 8.23 4.43
C VAL A 76 -12.02 7.33 5.27
N SER A 77 -12.82 6.49 4.62
CA SER A 77 -13.71 5.56 5.31
C SER A 77 -12.95 4.53 6.13
N ARG A 78 -11.85 4.01 5.59
CA ARG A 78 -11.04 2.97 6.24
C ARG A 78 -9.60 2.98 5.73
N ALA A 79 -8.65 2.72 6.63
CA ALA A 79 -7.25 2.45 6.30
C ALA A 79 -6.87 1.05 6.78
N VAL A 80 -6.19 0.28 5.93
CA VAL A 80 -5.74 -1.10 6.22
C VAL A 80 -4.26 -1.18 5.89
N GLY A 81 -3.44 -1.59 6.87
CA GLY A 81 -2.01 -1.80 6.68
C GLY A 81 -1.64 -3.26 6.86
N TYR A 82 -0.70 -3.72 6.06
CA TYR A 82 -0.06 -5.02 6.21
C TYR A 82 1.43 -4.83 6.48
N ASP A 83 1.96 -5.57 7.43
CA ASP A 83 3.40 -5.67 7.65
C ASP A 83 3.78 -7.08 8.09
N LEU A 84 5.00 -7.50 7.80
CA LEU A 84 5.54 -8.78 8.24
C LEU A 84 6.02 -8.75 9.69
N ASP A 85 6.40 -7.56 10.16
CA ASP A 85 6.94 -7.35 11.50
C ASP A 85 5.81 -7.34 12.55
N GLN A 86 5.76 -8.39 13.35
CA GLN A 86 4.75 -8.56 14.38
C GLN A 86 4.83 -7.47 15.46
N GLU A 87 6.03 -7.07 15.88
CA GLU A 87 6.19 -6.07 16.94
C GLU A 87 5.72 -4.69 16.48
N MET A 88 6.02 -4.34 15.23
CA MET A 88 5.47 -3.11 14.61
C MET A 88 3.95 -3.13 14.56
N VAL A 89 3.37 -4.22 14.08
CA VAL A 89 1.90 -4.35 13.98
C VAL A 89 1.25 -4.24 15.35
N GLU A 90 1.77 -4.93 16.37
CA GLU A 90 1.26 -4.86 17.75
C GLU A 90 1.31 -3.43 18.32
N ALA A 91 2.40 -2.70 18.05
CA ALA A 91 2.52 -1.30 18.45
C ALA A 91 1.50 -0.39 17.75
N VAL A 92 1.29 -0.61 16.44
CA VAL A 92 0.26 0.12 15.67
C VAL A 92 -1.13 -0.22 16.16
N GLU A 93 -1.45 -1.48 16.40
CA GLU A 93 -2.74 -1.91 16.96
C GLU A 93 -3.01 -1.28 18.35
N LYS A 94 -1.98 -1.24 19.21
CA LYS A 94 -2.11 -0.54 20.48
C LYS A 94 -2.47 0.93 20.29
N ARG A 95 -1.76 1.61 19.38
CA ARG A 95 -2.02 3.02 19.05
C ARG A 95 -3.43 3.23 18.49
N ILE A 96 -3.95 2.30 17.65
CA ILE A 96 -5.30 2.33 17.11
C ILE A 96 -6.33 2.27 18.26
N ARG A 97 -6.14 1.37 19.23
CA ARG A 97 -7.03 1.27 20.41
C ARG A 97 -6.97 2.53 21.27
N ASP A 98 -5.77 3.02 21.58
CA ASP A 98 -5.57 4.21 22.42
C ASP A 98 -6.19 5.47 21.78
N ALA A 99 -6.19 5.56 20.45
CA ALA A 99 -6.79 6.66 19.70
C ALA A 99 -8.30 6.49 19.43
N GLY A 100 -8.91 5.38 19.83
CA GLY A 100 -10.33 5.11 19.57
C GLY A 100 -10.66 4.91 18.08
N MET A 101 -9.69 4.49 17.27
CA MET A 101 -9.84 4.35 15.82
C MET A 101 -10.14 2.91 15.36
N VAL A 102 -10.52 2.04 16.30
CA VAL A 102 -10.97 0.68 15.99
C VAL A 102 -12.14 0.72 15.01
N GLY A 103 -12.05 -0.07 13.93
CA GLY A 103 -13.04 -0.06 12.84
C GLY A 103 -12.72 0.89 11.69
N ARG A 104 -11.97 1.98 11.94
CA ARG A 104 -11.48 2.88 10.88
C ARG A 104 -10.08 2.53 10.39
N ILE A 105 -9.22 2.08 11.31
CA ILE A 105 -7.85 1.63 10.99
C ILE A 105 -7.71 0.17 11.40
N ALA A 106 -7.05 -0.62 10.56
CA ALA A 106 -6.60 -1.97 10.87
C ALA A 106 -5.12 -2.13 10.47
N ALA A 107 -4.30 -2.65 11.38
CA ALA A 107 -2.98 -3.16 11.06
C ALA A 107 -3.03 -4.69 11.13
N ILE A 108 -2.44 -5.37 10.18
CA ILE A 108 -2.53 -6.82 10.04
C ILE A 108 -1.11 -7.38 9.87
N GLN A 109 -0.70 -8.24 10.79
CA GLN A 109 0.54 -8.99 10.63
C GLN A 109 0.34 -10.04 9.54
N GLY A 110 1.17 -9.99 8.51
CA GLY A 110 1.10 -10.96 7.42
C GLY A 110 1.71 -10.48 6.12
N ASN A 111 1.83 -11.43 5.20
CA ASN A 111 2.31 -11.19 3.86
C ASN A 111 1.19 -10.59 2.99
N PHE A 112 1.33 -9.34 2.58
CA PHE A 112 0.32 -8.68 1.72
C PHE A 112 0.19 -9.36 0.34
N MET A 113 1.14 -10.21 -0.06
CA MET A 113 0.99 -11.01 -1.28
C MET A 113 -0.15 -12.04 -1.17
N GLU A 114 -0.57 -12.39 0.05
CA GLU A 114 -1.69 -13.31 0.33
C GLU A 114 -2.99 -12.58 0.68
N ALA A 115 -2.91 -11.25 0.89
CA ALA A 115 -4.06 -10.43 1.26
C ALA A 115 -5.07 -10.29 0.13
N ASP A 116 -6.36 -10.11 0.47
CA ASP A 116 -7.39 -9.66 -0.46
C ASP A 116 -7.32 -8.14 -0.64
N LEU A 117 -6.85 -7.67 -1.79
CA LEU A 117 -6.78 -6.25 -2.12
C LEU A 117 -8.00 -5.75 -2.90
N THR A 118 -9.02 -6.60 -3.13
CA THR A 118 -10.22 -6.22 -3.91
C THR A 118 -11.04 -5.08 -3.29
N PRO A 119 -11.04 -4.83 -1.97
CA PRO A 119 -11.73 -3.68 -1.38
C PRO A 119 -10.97 -2.36 -1.54
N ALA A 120 -9.67 -2.38 -1.88
CA ALA A 120 -8.84 -1.19 -1.96
C ALA A 120 -9.30 -0.24 -3.07
N THR A 121 -9.47 1.03 -2.74
CA THR A 121 -9.69 2.11 -3.70
C THR A 121 -8.43 2.96 -3.91
N VAL A 122 -7.56 3.00 -2.89
CA VAL A 122 -6.23 3.59 -2.95
C VAL A 122 -5.24 2.60 -2.36
N VAL A 123 -4.08 2.44 -3.01
CA VAL A 123 -2.94 1.65 -2.50
C VAL A 123 -1.72 2.54 -2.44
N THR A 124 -1.04 2.56 -1.29
CA THR A 124 0.24 3.22 -1.09
C THR A 124 1.37 2.19 -1.04
N LEU A 125 2.49 2.52 -1.70
CA LEU A 125 3.65 1.66 -1.81
C LEU A 125 4.94 2.45 -1.52
N TYR A 126 5.81 1.89 -0.68
CA TYR A 126 7.21 2.30 -0.59
C TYR A 126 8.08 1.05 -0.56
N LEU A 127 8.10 0.36 -1.68
CA LEU A 127 8.84 -0.89 -1.87
C LEU A 127 10.01 -0.67 -2.82
N THR A 128 10.91 -1.67 -2.93
CA THR A 128 11.98 -1.64 -3.94
C THR A 128 11.43 -1.86 -5.35
N THR A 129 12.25 -1.56 -6.37
CA THR A 129 11.91 -1.86 -7.77
C THR A 129 11.56 -3.34 -7.99
N SER A 130 12.32 -4.25 -7.37
CA SER A 130 12.05 -5.69 -7.44
C SER A 130 10.79 -6.08 -6.67
N GLY A 131 10.53 -5.43 -5.53
CA GLY A 131 9.30 -5.61 -4.76
C GLY A 131 8.07 -5.22 -5.56
N ASN A 132 8.09 -4.04 -6.18
CA ASN A 132 7.01 -3.58 -7.06
C ASN A 132 6.79 -4.52 -8.25
N ALA A 133 7.87 -5.06 -8.85
CA ALA A 133 7.76 -5.99 -9.96
C ALA A 133 7.10 -7.32 -9.55
N LYS A 134 7.39 -7.83 -8.34
CA LYS A 134 6.75 -9.02 -7.78
C LYS A 134 5.27 -8.78 -7.43
N LEU A 135 4.96 -7.60 -6.87
CA LEU A 135 3.60 -7.23 -6.44
C LEU A 135 2.66 -6.93 -7.61
N ARG A 136 3.19 -6.39 -8.72
CA ARG A 136 2.39 -5.94 -9.87
C ARG A 136 1.34 -6.93 -10.35
N PRO A 137 1.62 -8.22 -10.59
CA PRO A 137 0.61 -9.17 -11.07
C PRO A 137 -0.59 -9.31 -10.14
N LYS A 138 -0.35 -9.24 -8.81
CA LYS A 138 -1.41 -9.28 -7.82
C LYS A 138 -2.29 -8.02 -7.88
N LEU A 139 -1.68 -6.85 -7.98
CA LEU A 139 -2.44 -5.59 -8.12
C LEU A 139 -3.31 -5.60 -9.39
N GLU A 140 -2.81 -6.15 -10.50
CA GLU A 140 -3.55 -6.27 -11.77
C GLU A 140 -4.77 -7.21 -11.66
N VAL A 141 -4.70 -8.24 -10.81
CA VAL A 141 -5.79 -9.19 -10.58
C VAL A 141 -6.81 -8.64 -9.59
N ASP A 142 -6.34 -8.09 -8.47
CA ASP A 142 -7.19 -7.76 -7.34
C ASP A 142 -7.86 -6.39 -7.49
N LEU A 143 -7.15 -5.38 -8.03
CA LEU A 143 -7.66 -4.02 -8.03
C LEU A 143 -8.80 -3.81 -9.02
N LYS A 144 -9.86 -3.16 -8.55
CA LYS A 144 -11.01 -2.80 -9.36
C LYS A 144 -10.74 -1.57 -10.22
N SER A 145 -11.50 -1.44 -11.30
CA SER A 145 -11.53 -0.20 -12.09
C SER A 145 -11.87 1.00 -11.20
N GLY A 146 -11.12 2.09 -11.36
CA GLY A 146 -11.22 3.29 -10.53
C GLY A 146 -10.25 3.31 -9.34
N ALA A 147 -9.62 2.18 -9.00
CA ALA A 147 -8.56 2.18 -7.99
C ALA A 147 -7.35 3.03 -8.42
N ARG A 148 -6.64 3.56 -7.44
CA ARG A 148 -5.43 4.38 -7.64
C ARG A 148 -4.30 3.78 -6.82
N VAL A 149 -3.10 3.75 -7.41
CA VAL A 149 -1.89 3.29 -6.73
C VAL A 149 -0.88 4.43 -6.74
N VAL A 150 -0.31 4.76 -5.58
CA VAL A 150 0.78 5.73 -5.47
C VAL A 150 2.01 5.03 -4.93
N SER A 151 3.08 5.06 -5.71
CA SER A 151 4.37 4.49 -5.31
C SER A 151 5.39 5.58 -5.04
N HIS A 152 6.03 5.52 -3.87
CA HIS A 152 7.08 6.43 -3.44
C HIS A 152 8.44 5.94 -3.96
N ASP A 153 9.20 6.83 -4.58
CA ASP A 153 10.55 6.71 -5.14
C ASP A 153 10.76 5.62 -6.21
N PHE A 154 10.02 4.52 -6.16
CA PHE A 154 10.22 3.38 -7.05
C PHE A 154 9.00 3.16 -7.95
N PRO A 155 9.15 3.20 -9.30
CA PRO A 155 8.03 2.95 -10.20
C PRO A 155 7.58 1.49 -10.21
N VAL A 156 6.31 1.27 -10.59
CA VAL A 156 5.82 -0.05 -10.98
C VAL A 156 6.13 -0.25 -12.47
N HIS A 157 7.20 -0.97 -12.75
CA HIS A 157 7.64 -1.18 -14.12
C HIS A 157 6.57 -1.87 -15.00
N GLY A 158 6.41 -1.38 -16.21
CA GLY A 158 5.40 -1.86 -17.15
C GLY A 158 4.03 -1.21 -16.97
N TRP A 159 3.88 -0.32 -16.00
CA TRP A 159 2.70 0.53 -15.86
C TRP A 159 2.95 1.94 -16.41
N VAL A 160 1.87 2.56 -16.92
CA VAL A 160 1.86 3.95 -17.36
C VAL A 160 1.35 4.83 -16.23
N THR A 161 2.10 5.87 -15.88
CA THR A 161 1.68 6.85 -14.87
C THR A 161 0.51 7.71 -15.36
N ASP A 162 -0.07 8.50 -14.46
CA ASP A 162 -1.10 9.49 -14.81
C ASP A 162 -0.58 10.63 -15.68
N ARG A 163 0.76 10.82 -15.73
CA ARG A 163 1.41 11.79 -16.60
C ARG A 163 1.74 11.19 -17.97
N PRO A 164 1.34 11.83 -19.09
CA PRO A 164 1.54 11.31 -20.44
C PRO A 164 3.00 11.08 -20.82
N ASP A 165 3.92 11.85 -20.23
CA ASP A 165 5.36 11.76 -20.45
C ASP A 165 6.05 10.72 -19.55
N GLY A 166 5.29 10.06 -18.66
CA GLY A 166 5.81 9.05 -17.73
C GLY A 166 6.66 9.60 -16.59
N THR A 167 6.78 10.94 -16.46
CA THR A 167 7.58 11.54 -15.40
C THR A 167 6.90 11.41 -14.04
N PRO A 168 7.67 11.29 -12.93
CA PRO A 168 7.11 11.30 -11.59
C PRO A 168 6.63 12.70 -11.18
N HIS A 169 5.71 12.76 -10.22
CA HIS A 169 5.54 13.93 -9.38
C HIS A 169 6.72 14.02 -8.41
N THR A 170 7.20 15.22 -8.11
CA THR A 170 8.39 15.40 -7.26
C THR A 170 8.15 16.38 -6.14
N MET A 171 8.70 16.06 -4.95
CA MET A 171 8.78 16.97 -3.81
C MET A 171 10.18 16.85 -3.18
N GLY A 172 11.02 17.86 -3.34
CA GLY A 172 12.44 17.79 -2.99
C GLY A 172 13.14 16.69 -3.80
N SER A 173 13.79 15.76 -3.11
CA SER A 173 14.46 14.59 -3.72
C SER A 173 13.53 13.41 -3.96
N HIS A 174 12.30 13.44 -3.41
CA HIS A 174 11.35 12.33 -3.49
C HIS A 174 10.57 12.34 -4.79
N LYS A 175 10.28 11.14 -5.29
CA LYS A 175 9.50 10.89 -6.50
C LYS A 175 8.22 10.17 -6.14
N MET A 176 7.11 10.54 -6.75
CA MET A 176 5.83 9.86 -6.56
C MET A 176 5.24 9.49 -7.92
N PHE A 177 4.85 8.24 -8.06
CA PHE A 177 4.29 7.69 -9.28
C PHE A 177 2.82 7.36 -9.04
N LEU A 178 1.92 8.09 -9.67
CA LEU A 178 0.49 7.82 -9.58
C LEU A 178 0.04 6.97 -10.77
N TYR A 179 -0.75 5.95 -10.47
CA TYR A 179 -1.33 5.03 -11.45
C TYR A 179 -2.84 4.95 -11.26
N ARG A 180 -3.60 5.03 -12.34
CA ARG A 180 -5.06 4.93 -12.36
C ARG A 180 -5.49 3.62 -13.02
N ILE A 181 -6.19 2.77 -12.29
CA ILE A 181 -6.56 1.44 -12.75
C ILE A 181 -7.88 1.51 -13.54
N PRO A 182 -8.00 0.90 -14.72
CA PRO A 182 -7.01 0.06 -15.42
C PRO A 182 -6.15 0.81 -16.45
N GLY A 183 -6.19 2.15 -16.49
CA GLY A 183 -5.46 2.97 -17.46
C GLY A 183 -3.95 2.80 -17.39
N ALA A 184 -3.43 2.42 -16.21
CA ALA A 184 -2.02 2.13 -16.01
C ALA A 184 -1.53 0.88 -16.76
N TYR A 185 -2.43 -0.04 -17.12
CA TYR A 185 -2.04 -1.30 -17.73
C TYR A 185 -1.69 -1.10 -19.20
N THR A 186 -0.50 -1.50 -19.62
CA THR A 186 -0.13 -1.59 -21.03
C THR A 186 -0.81 -2.80 -21.69
N LYS A 187 -0.86 -2.83 -23.03
CA LYS A 187 -1.42 -3.99 -23.75
C LYS A 187 -0.71 -5.30 -23.42
N GLU A 188 0.56 -5.23 -23.04
CA GLU A 188 1.37 -6.38 -22.65
C GLU A 188 1.09 -6.89 -21.23
N THR A 189 0.53 -6.03 -20.37
CA THR A 189 0.25 -6.36 -18.95
C THR A 189 -1.17 -6.84 -18.68
N LYS A 190 -2.05 -6.87 -19.68
CA LYS A 190 -3.43 -7.38 -19.51
C LYS A 190 -3.43 -8.89 -19.28
N VAL A 191 -3.23 -9.32 -18.04
CA VAL A 191 -3.47 -10.69 -17.61
C VAL A 191 -4.96 -10.99 -17.80
N LYS A 192 -5.29 -12.03 -18.57
CA LYS A 192 -6.67 -12.51 -18.71
C LYS A 192 -7.17 -12.89 -17.31
N ARG A 193 -8.15 -12.16 -16.80
CA ARG A 193 -8.82 -12.55 -15.54
C ARG A 193 -9.32 -13.99 -15.70
N PRO A 194 -8.99 -14.92 -14.80
CA PRO A 194 -9.60 -16.23 -14.81
C PRO A 194 -11.12 -16.04 -14.63
N THR A 195 -11.89 -16.54 -15.57
CA THR A 195 -13.36 -16.54 -15.46
C THR A 195 -13.71 -17.42 -14.26
N ARG A 196 -14.18 -16.80 -13.19
CA ARG A 196 -14.70 -17.52 -12.03
C ARG A 196 -15.87 -18.37 -12.50
N MET A 197 -15.65 -19.67 -12.68
CA MET A 197 -16.74 -20.60 -12.98
C MET A 197 -17.73 -20.52 -11.81
N MET A 198 -18.89 -19.97 -12.08
CA MET A 198 -20.05 -20.11 -11.18
C MET A 198 -20.38 -21.61 -11.17
N GLY A 199 -20.16 -22.27 -10.03
CA GLY A 199 -20.55 -23.63 -9.81
C GLY A 199 -22.07 -23.74 -9.98
N GLY A 200 -22.48 -24.37 -11.06
CA GLY A 200 -23.89 -24.71 -11.31
C GLY A 200 -24.36 -25.65 -10.20
N GLY A 201 -25.34 -25.21 -9.43
CA GLY A 201 -26.06 -26.04 -8.49
C GLY A 201 -26.81 -27.14 -9.25
N GLY A 202 -26.27 -28.35 -9.20
CA GLY A 202 -27.03 -29.54 -9.63
C GLY A 202 -28.10 -29.83 -8.58
N SER A 203 -29.36 -29.58 -8.92
CA SER A 203 -30.50 -30.08 -8.18
C SER A 203 -30.59 -31.60 -8.37
N ALA A 204 -30.29 -32.34 -7.32
CA ALA A 204 -30.58 -33.75 -7.25
C ALA A 204 -32.08 -33.91 -6.97
N THR A 205 -32.85 -34.26 -7.99
CA THR A 205 -34.23 -34.76 -7.84
C THR A 205 -34.17 -36.18 -7.27
N CYS A 206 -34.66 -36.34 -6.05
CA CYS A 206 -34.98 -37.65 -5.46
C CYS A 206 -36.27 -38.16 -6.12
N SER A 207 -36.17 -39.25 -6.87
CA SER A 207 -37.35 -40.05 -7.28
C SER A 207 -37.43 -41.28 -6.39
N GLN A 208 -38.53 -41.39 -5.68
CA GLN A 208 -38.96 -42.60 -5.02
C GLN A 208 -39.47 -43.61 -6.10
N GLU A 209 -38.98 -44.83 -6.00
CA GLU A 209 -39.78 -46.06 -6.13
C GLU A 209 -39.04 -47.22 -5.43
#